data_9022d3972223791633da76ab9242c640
#
_entry.id   9022d3972223791633da76ab9242c640
#
_cell.length_a   1.000
_cell.length_b   1.000
_cell.length_c   1.000
_cell.angle_alpha   90.00
_cell.angle_beta   90.00
_cell.angle_gamma   90.00
#
_symmetry.space_group_name_H-M   'P 1'
#
loop_
_entity.id
_entity.type
_entity.pdbx_description
1 polymer ?
#
loop_
_entity_poly.entity_id
_entity_poly.type
_entity_poly.pdbx_seq_one_letter_code
_entity_poly.pdbx_strand_id
1 'polypeptide(L)'
;MSGNIAHIKRLIETKQCQGGDLSEATLARLNLSGADLSGAKLVFANMNSVNLSGANLSGADLSFANLVSANLVNADMSGSDCKGLNLFDAKMNKTNLCGADLGFANLVNVNLSEANLNGADLDGASLIGANLTRANLCGTDLGGANLGNANMLEANLSNATLCDARLVGANLQDANLTGADLSDANLLNANLSGANLSGANLTGANLANARLDGAIGLYRDNPVSVRQNEPPRSNPTGPNVSYLNFLQANSKPPNSNRLGLPHSGW
;
A
#
# COMPACT_ATOMS: atom_id res chain seq x y z
N MET A 1 28.74 14.94 -14.40
CA MET A 1 27.66 15.93 -14.51
C MET A 1 27.09 15.77 -15.92
N SER A 2 26.06 14.96 -16.12
CA SER A 2 25.42 14.85 -17.45
C SER A 2 24.15 15.63 -17.46
N GLY A 3 23.43 16.13 -16.69
CA GLY A 3 22.25 17.01 -16.90
C GLY A 3 22.57 18.26 -17.72
N ASN A 4 21.58 18.76 -18.41
CA ASN A 4 21.71 20.01 -19.16
C ASN A 4 21.99 21.18 -18.19
N ILE A 5 23.21 21.72 -18.20
CA ILE A 5 23.67 22.78 -17.28
C ILE A 5 22.73 24.00 -17.32
N ALA A 6 22.21 24.36 -18.48
CA ALA A 6 21.28 25.48 -18.61
C ALA A 6 19.94 25.21 -17.91
N HIS A 7 19.45 23.95 -17.96
CA HIS A 7 18.22 23.55 -17.25
C HIS A 7 18.45 23.52 -15.73
N ILE A 8 19.60 23.02 -15.26
CA ILE A 8 19.96 23.03 -13.84
C ILE A 8 20.02 24.47 -13.32
N LYS A 9 20.71 25.36 -14.04
CA LYS A 9 20.81 26.77 -13.69
C LYS A 9 19.42 27.41 -13.60
N ARG A 10 18.59 27.23 -14.64
CA ARG A 10 17.21 27.74 -14.66
C ARG A 10 16.40 27.25 -13.47
N LEU A 11 16.48 25.94 -13.16
CA LEU A 11 15.79 25.36 -12.01
C LEU A 11 16.21 26.01 -10.69
N ILE A 12 17.51 26.21 -10.48
CA ILE A 12 18.03 26.78 -9.23
C ILE A 12 17.64 28.25 -9.10
N GLU A 13 17.70 29.01 -10.17
CA GLU A 13 17.42 30.46 -10.17
C GLU A 13 15.92 30.79 -10.10
N THR A 14 15.09 30.01 -10.82
CA THR A 14 13.68 30.35 -11.03
C THR A 14 12.70 29.36 -10.44
N LYS A 15 13.16 28.17 -10.04
CA LYS A 15 12.32 27.00 -9.68
C LYS A 15 11.39 26.55 -10.81
N GLN A 16 11.69 26.91 -12.07
CA GLN A 16 10.92 26.53 -13.23
C GLN A 16 11.77 25.70 -14.18
N CYS A 17 11.35 24.43 -14.43
CA CYS A 17 12.05 23.56 -15.35
C CYS A 17 11.12 22.54 -16.02
N GLN A 18 9.92 22.99 -16.42
CA GLN A 18 8.95 22.17 -17.13
C GLN A 18 9.57 21.56 -18.39
N GLY A 19 9.41 20.24 -18.58
CA GLY A 19 9.98 19.47 -19.69
C GLY A 19 11.51 19.53 -19.78
N GLY A 20 12.19 20.06 -18.75
CA GLY A 20 13.65 20.20 -18.76
C GLY A 20 14.36 18.85 -18.64
N ASP A 21 15.52 18.72 -19.28
CA ASP A 21 16.38 17.55 -19.14
C ASP A 21 17.34 17.76 -17.97
N LEU A 22 17.08 17.02 -16.90
CA LEU A 22 17.84 16.99 -15.64
C LEU A 22 18.35 15.57 -15.35
N SER A 23 18.40 14.72 -16.39
CA SER A 23 18.89 13.33 -16.24
C SER A 23 20.29 13.30 -15.67
N GLU A 24 20.53 12.38 -14.72
CA GLU A 24 21.78 12.22 -13.97
C GLU A 24 22.26 13.49 -13.22
N ALA A 25 21.43 14.53 -13.13
CA ALA A 25 21.80 15.75 -12.42
C ALA A 25 22.00 15.49 -10.91
N THR A 26 22.94 16.22 -10.32
CA THR A 26 23.14 16.23 -8.87
C THR A 26 22.37 17.40 -8.26
N LEU A 27 21.19 17.12 -7.70
CA LEU A 27 20.26 18.07 -7.08
C LEU A 27 20.13 17.81 -5.56
N ALA A 28 21.03 17.02 -5.00
CA ALA A 28 20.98 16.62 -3.60
C ALA A 28 20.98 17.83 -2.66
N ARG A 29 20.11 17.76 -1.61
CA ARG A 29 19.97 18.76 -0.56
C ARG A 29 19.52 20.16 -1.01
N LEU A 30 19.14 20.33 -2.28
CA LEU A 30 18.62 21.62 -2.75
C LEU A 30 17.22 21.88 -2.16
N ASN A 31 16.91 23.16 -1.99
CA ASN A 31 15.56 23.58 -1.68
C ASN A 31 14.80 23.92 -2.98
N LEU A 32 14.03 22.94 -3.46
CA LEU A 32 13.17 23.02 -4.64
C LEU A 32 11.68 23.03 -4.26
N SER A 33 11.35 23.49 -3.03
CA SER A 33 9.96 23.59 -2.61
C SER A 33 9.16 24.48 -3.53
N GLY A 34 7.97 24.00 -3.96
CA GLY A 34 7.11 24.67 -4.92
C GLY A 34 7.67 24.80 -6.35
N ALA A 35 8.75 24.08 -6.67
CA ALA A 35 9.30 24.09 -8.02
C ALA A 35 8.33 23.45 -9.03
N ASP A 36 8.33 23.93 -10.26
CA ASP A 36 7.64 23.32 -11.39
C ASP A 36 8.63 22.49 -12.23
N LEU A 37 8.49 21.17 -12.10
CA LEU A 37 9.25 20.13 -12.78
C LEU A 37 8.33 19.27 -13.64
N SER A 38 7.13 19.76 -13.98
CA SER A 38 6.16 18.99 -14.76
C SER A 38 6.75 18.53 -16.10
N GLY A 39 6.60 17.23 -16.39
CA GLY A 39 7.16 16.59 -17.59
C GLY A 39 8.69 16.61 -17.68
N ALA A 40 9.42 17.01 -16.63
CA ALA A 40 10.88 17.03 -16.65
C ALA A 40 11.46 15.61 -16.70
N LYS A 41 12.63 15.45 -17.33
CA LYS A 41 13.40 14.21 -17.31
C LYS A 41 14.39 14.26 -16.16
N LEU A 42 14.24 13.36 -15.22
CA LEU A 42 15.03 13.23 -13.99
C LEU A 42 15.65 11.83 -13.85
N VAL A 43 15.76 11.10 -14.96
CA VAL A 43 16.25 9.71 -14.99
C VAL A 43 17.65 9.65 -14.36
N PHE A 44 17.85 8.74 -13.41
CA PHE A 44 19.10 8.58 -12.63
C PHE A 44 19.55 9.85 -11.87
N ALA A 45 18.71 10.87 -11.71
CA ALA A 45 19.10 12.07 -10.96
C ALA A 45 19.36 11.74 -9.48
N ASN A 46 20.40 12.35 -8.92
CA ASN A 46 20.68 12.30 -7.49
C ASN A 46 19.97 13.46 -6.77
N MET A 47 18.91 13.15 -6.08
CA MET A 47 18.03 14.09 -5.36
C MET A 47 17.95 13.75 -3.86
N ASN A 48 18.99 13.13 -3.31
CA ASN A 48 19.02 12.75 -1.89
C ASN A 48 18.76 13.96 -0.98
N SER A 49 17.87 13.81 -0.03
CA SER A 49 17.48 14.84 0.96
C SER A 49 17.04 16.17 0.32
N VAL A 50 16.59 16.16 -0.93
CA VAL A 50 16.04 17.34 -1.61
C VAL A 50 14.73 17.77 -0.93
N ASN A 51 14.47 19.06 -0.87
CA ASN A 51 13.15 19.56 -0.47
C ASN A 51 12.33 19.89 -1.72
N LEU A 52 11.34 19.07 -2.02
CA LEU A 52 10.35 19.20 -3.09
C LEU A 52 8.92 19.41 -2.54
N SER A 53 8.79 19.89 -1.30
CA SER A 53 7.47 20.10 -0.72
C SER A 53 6.63 21.03 -1.59
N GLY A 54 5.40 20.59 -1.94
CA GLY A 54 4.49 21.32 -2.82
C GLY A 54 4.98 21.50 -4.25
N ALA A 55 6.02 20.80 -4.69
CA ALA A 55 6.50 20.86 -6.08
C ALA A 55 5.54 20.15 -7.03
N ASN A 56 5.50 20.60 -8.28
CA ASN A 56 4.80 19.96 -9.38
C ASN A 56 5.79 19.07 -10.16
N LEU A 57 5.62 17.77 -10.10
CA LEU A 57 6.36 16.72 -10.80
C LEU A 57 5.42 15.91 -11.71
N SER A 58 4.22 16.43 -12.02
CA SER A 58 3.23 15.70 -12.81
C SER A 58 3.78 15.32 -14.18
N GLY A 59 3.62 14.04 -14.55
CA GLY A 59 4.14 13.50 -15.80
C GLY A 59 5.67 13.52 -15.94
N ALA A 60 6.42 13.80 -14.89
CA ALA A 60 7.88 13.75 -14.93
C ALA A 60 8.40 12.32 -15.01
N ASP A 61 9.56 12.12 -15.62
CA ASP A 61 10.30 10.86 -15.65
C ASP A 61 11.38 10.86 -14.56
N LEU A 62 11.10 10.15 -13.47
CA LEU A 62 11.98 9.96 -12.32
C LEU A 62 12.57 8.54 -12.26
N SER A 63 12.52 7.79 -13.38
CA SER A 63 12.95 6.40 -13.41
C SER A 63 14.36 6.27 -12.86
N PHE A 64 14.54 5.34 -11.90
CA PHE A 64 15.82 5.04 -11.24
C PHE A 64 16.49 6.23 -10.55
N ALA A 65 15.80 7.34 -10.34
CA ALA A 65 16.34 8.46 -9.58
C ALA A 65 16.51 8.09 -8.09
N ASN A 66 17.32 8.87 -7.37
CA ASN A 66 17.58 8.64 -5.96
C ASN A 66 17.04 9.81 -5.10
N LEU A 67 15.94 9.55 -4.37
CA LEU A 67 15.24 10.51 -3.50
C LEU A 67 15.26 10.06 -2.03
N VAL A 68 16.30 9.35 -1.61
CA VAL A 68 16.46 8.92 -0.20
C VAL A 68 16.29 10.11 0.74
N SER A 69 15.43 9.97 1.75
CA SER A 69 15.10 10.99 2.75
C SER A 69 14.65 12.34 2.17
N ALA A 70 14.12 12.36 0.93
CA ALA A 70 13.56 13.57 0.32
C ALA A 70 12.26 14.02 1.02
N ASN A 71 11.99 15.31 0.95
CA ASN A 71 10.73 15.88 1.40
C ASN A 71 9.83 16.20 0.19
N LEU A 72 8.78 15.40 0.01
CA LEU A 72 7.78 15.51 -1.07
C LEU A 72 6.38 15.82 -0.52
N VAL A 73 6.28 16.33 0.69
CA VAL A 73 4.99 16.67 1.34
C VAL A 73 4.17 17.58 0.44
N ASN A 74 2.90 17.19 0.16
CA ASN A 74 1.98 17.89 -0.74
C ASN A 74 2.49 18.06 -2.19
N ALA A 75 3.49 17.32 -2.65
CA ALA A 75 3.93 17.37 -4.05
C ALA A 75 2.90 16.73 -4.97
N ASP A 76 2.84 17.17 -6.23
CA ASP A 76 2.09 16.51 -7.28
C ASP A 76 3.03 15.69 -8.16
N MET A 77 2.87 14.36 -8.12
CA MET A 77 3.59 13.37 -8.92
C MET A 77 2.61 12.57 -9.81
N SER A 78 1.43 13.12 -10.08
CA SER A 78 0.42 12.41 -10.86
C SER A 78 0.91 12.04 -12.26
N GLY A 79 0.66 10.80 -12.67
CA GLY A 79 1.06 10.28 -13.98
C GLY A 79 2.56 10.27 -14.24
N SER A 80 3.41 10.41 -13.21
CA SER A 80 4.87 10.37 -13.38
C SER A 80 5.37 8.92 -13.54
N ASP A 81 6.47 8.75 -14.27
CA ASP A 81 7.24 7.50 -14.33
C ASP A 81 8.25 7.49 -13.18
N CYS A 82 8.01 6.61 -12.21
CA CYS A 82 8.79 6.44 -10.99
C CYS A 82 9.36 5.00 -10.88
N LYS A 83 9.49 4.28 -12.00
CA LYS A 83 10.04 2.91 -12.02
C LYS A 83 11.40 2.83 -11.35
N GLY A 84 11.53 1.87 -10.42
CA GLY A 84 12.79 1.67 -9.71
C GLY A 84 13.29 2.87 -8.91
N LEU A 85 12.44 3.88 -8.68
CA LEU A 85 12.74 5.07 -7.89
C LEU A 85 13.12 4.69 -6.45
N ASN A 86 14.17 5.28 -5.91
CA ASN A 86 14.56 5.07 -4.53
C ASN A 86 14.02 6.19 -3.61
N LEU A 87 13.01 5.87 -2.84
CA LEU A 87 12.31 6.75 -1.89
C LEU A 87 12.51 6.32 -0.42
N PHE A 88 13.57 5.54 -0.14
CA PHE A 88 13.84 5.11 1.24
C PHE A 88 13.75 6.28 2.23
N ASP A 89 12.95 6.14 3.29
CA ASP A 89 12.76 7.13 4.36
C ASP A 89 12.27 8.52 3.87
N ALA A 90 11.66 8.61 2.70
CA ALA A 90 11.13 9.88 2.19
C ALA A 90 9.82 10.28 2.89
N LYS A 91 9.58 11.60 2.95
CA LYS A 91 8.35 12.19 3.48
C LYS A 91 7.43 12.52 2.30
N MET A 92 6.34 11.77 2.16
CA MET A 92 5.39 11.87 1.06
C MET A 92 3.93 12.00 1.55
N ASN A 93 3.73 12.45 2.79
CA ASN A 93 2.38 12.64 3.28
C ASN A 93 1.63 13.69 2.43
N LYS A 94 0.37 13.34 2.08
CA LYS A 94 -0.50 14.12 1.19
C LYS A 94 0.03 14.33 -0.23
N THR A 95 1.01 13.55 -0.66
CA THR A 95 1.50 13.57 -2.06
C THR A 95 0.41 13.01 -2.99
N ASN A 96 0.24 13.63 -4.15
CA ASN A 96 -0.59 13.10 -5.22
C ASN A 96 0.25 12.21 -6.15
N LEU A 97 -0.05 10.90 -6.16
CA LEU A 97 0.58 9.87 -7.00
C LEU A 97 -0.46 9.19 -7.90
N CYS A 98 -1.60 9.86 -8.16
CA CYS A 98 -2.66 9.30 -8.98
C CYS A 98 -2.14 8.89 -10.36
N GLY A 99 -2.30 7.60 -10.71
CA GLY A 99 -1.84 7.05 -11.99
C GLY A 99 -0.33 7.07 -12.21
N ALA A 100 0.49 7.26 -11.17
CA ALA A 100 1.94 7.18 -11.28
C ALA A 100 2.40 5.71 -11.39
N ASP A 101 3.51 5.47 -12.10
CA ASP A 101 4.15 4.17 -12.22
C ASP A 101 5.33 4.07 -11.24
N LEU A 102 5.13 3.30 -10.16
CA LEU A 102 6.09 3.05 -9.08
C LEU A 102 6.58 1.59 -9.09
N GLY A 103 6.46 0.90 -10.22
CA GLY A 103 6.87 -0.49 -10.36
C GLY A 103 8.30 -0.69 -9.87
N PHE A 104 8.52 -1.70 -9.00
CA PHE A 104 9.82 -2.03 -8.39
C PHE A 104 10.49 -0.89 -7.60
N ALA A 105 9.77 0.18 -7.25
CA ALA A 105 10.31 1.28 -6.45
C ALA A 105 10.66 0.83 -5.02
N ASN A 106 11.67 1.45 -4.43
CA ASN A 106 12.04 1.28 -3.03
C ASN A 106 11.34 2.34 -2.16
N LEU A 107 10.26 1.95 -1.49
CA LEU A 107 9.42 2.76 -0.62
C LEU A 107 9.56 2.31 0.87
N VAL A 108 10.69 1.69 1.23
CA VAL A 108 10.92 1.21 2.60
C VAL A 108 10.91 2.39 3.57
N ASN A 109 10.14 2.29 4.67
CA ASN A 109 9.94 3.31 5.71
C ASN A 109 9.41 4.66 5.20
N VAL A 110 8.87 4.73 3.99
CA VAL A 110 8.28 5.96 3.46
C VAL A 110 7.06 6.40 4.27
N ASN A 111 6.86 7.70 4.42
CA ASN A 111 5.62 8.23 4.98
C ASN A 111 4.67 8.69 3.85
N LEU A 112 3.68 7.89 3.53
CA LEU A 112 2.61 8.12 2.55
C LEU A 112 1.25 8.39 3.23
N SER A 113 1.24 8.82 4.49
CA SER A 113 -0.02 9.09 5.18
C SER A 113 -0.86 10.13 4.42
N GLU A 114 -2.15 9.86 4.25
CA GLU A 114 -3.11 10.68 3.50
C GLU A 114 -2.72 10.93 2.02
N ALA A 115 -1.76 10.19 1.46
CA ALA A 115 -1.39 10.30 0.04
C ALA A 115 -2.49 9.73 -0.88
N ASN A 116 -2.55 10.25 -2.11
CA ASN A 116 -3.44 9.73 -3.14
C ASN A 116 -2.66 8.89 -4.15
N LEU A 117 -2.86 7.57 -4.09
CA LEU A 117 -2.27 6.58 -5.01
C LEU A 117 -3.32 5.94 -5.92
N ASN A 118 -4.48 6.59 -6.10
CA ASN A 118 -5.56 6.04 -6.91
C ASN A 118 -5.06 5.64 -8.31
N GLY A 119 -5.26 4.36 -8.68
CA GLY A 119 -4.85 3.82 -9.97
C GLY A 119 -3.35 3.84 -10.25
N ALA A 120 -2.50 4.02 -9.23
CA ALA A 120 -1.05 3.91 -9.39
C ALA A 120 -0.62 2.45 -9.60
N ASP A 121 0.51 2.23 -10.25
CA ASP A 121 1.17 0.93 -10.40
C ASP A 121 2.32 0.82 -9.37
N LEU A 122 2.23 -0.16 -8.47
CA LEU A 122 3.25 -0.50 -7.47
C LEU A 122 3.66 -1.99 -7.58
N ASP A 123 3.49 -2.62 -8.76
CA ASP A 123 3.87 -4.01 -8.94
C ASP A 123 5.31 -4.26 -8.51
N GLY A 124 5.53 -5.27 -7.67
CA GLY A 124 6.85 -5.63 -7.15
C GLY A 124 7.53 -4.58 -6.28
N ALA A 125 6.88 -3.46 -5.92
CA ALA A 125 7.47 -2.42 -5.09
C ALA A 125 7.74 -2.89 -3.65
N SER A 126 8.74 -2.29 -2.99
CA SER A 126 9.04 -2.54 -1.58
C SER A 126 8.52 -1.43 -0.67
N LEU A 127 7.47 -1.72 0.09
CA LEU A 127 6.81 -0.82 1.05
C LEU A 127 7.00 -1.31 2.52
N ILE A 128 8.08 -2.03 2.80
CA ILE A 128 8.33 -2.55 4.14
C ILE A 128 8.36 -1.40 5.15
N GLY A 129 7.54 -1.50 6.21
CA GLY A 129 7.45 -0.49 7.26
C GLY A 129 6.88 0.86 6.81
N ALA A 130 6.34 0.98 5.59
CA ALA A 130 5.73 2.21 5.10
C ALA A 130 4.52 2.63 5.93
N ASN A 131 4.33 3.94 6.10
CA ASN A 131 3.14 4.50 6.71
C ASN A 131 2.15 4.95 5.62
N LEU A 132 1.08 4.20 5.44
CA LEU A 132 -0.02 4.42 4.50
C LEU A 132 -1.34 4.77 5.22
N THR A 133 -1.25 5.28 6.47
CA THR A 133 -2.44 5.63 7.26
C THR A 133 -3.33 6.59 6.47
N ARG A 134 -4.62 6.21 6.27
CA ARG A 134 -5.62 6.98 5.51
C ARG A 134 -5.24 7.27 4.06
N ALA A 135 -4.26 6.57 3.48
CA ALA A 135 -3.94 6.72 2.07
C ALA A 135 -5.09 6.21 1.18
N ASN A 136 -5.25 6.82 0.02
CA ASN A 136 -6.17 6.34 -1.00
C ASN A 136 -5.43 5.48 -2.03
N LEU A 137 -5.64 4.18 -1.95
CA LEU A 137 -5.08 3.14 -2.83
C LEU A 137 -6.18 2.48 -3.68
N CYS A 138 -7.27 3.20 -3.96
CA CYS A 138 -8.38 2.66 -4.75
C CYS A 138 -7.89 2.30 -6.17
N GLY A 139 -8.13 1.05 -6.59
CA GLY A 139 -7.73 0.56 -7.91
C GLY A 139 -6.21 0.52 -8.16
N THR A 140 -5.40 0.61 -7.12
CA THR A 140 -3.93 0.53 -7.20
C THR A 140 -3.50 -0.91 -7.52
N ASP A 141 -2.50 -1.09 -8.37
CA ASP A 141 -1.82 -2.37 -8.55
C ASP A 141 -0.69 -2.52 -7.52
N LEU A 142 -0.79 -3.53 -6.66
CA LEU A 142 0.17 -3.92 -5.63
C LEU A 142 0.58 -5.39 -5.80
N GLY A 143 0.45 -5.93 -7.02
CA GLY A 143 0.82 -7.30 -7.35
C GLY A 143 2.26 -7.59 -6.92
N GLY A 144 2.49 -8.70 -6.21
CA GLY A 144 3.83 -9.07 -5.73
C GLY A 144 4.52 -8.07 -4.80
N ALA A 145 3.91 -6.93 -4.46
CA ALA A 145 4.51 -5.90 -3.61
C ALA A 145 4.82 -6.43 -2.19
N ASN A 146 5.87 -5.88 -1.57
CA ASN A 146 6.23 -6.21 -0.20
C ASN A 146 5.79 -5.12 0.79
N LEU A 147 4.70 -5.38 1.48
CA LEU A 147 4.04 -4.52 2.49
C LEU A 147 4.29 -5.02 3.92
N GLY A 148 5.35 -5.78 4.16
CA GLY A 148 5.68 -6.31 5.49
C GLY A 148 5.72 -5.21 6.55
N ASN A 149 4.97 -5.35 7.66
CA ASN A 149 4.85 -4.37 8.73
C ASN A 149 4.39 -2.96 8.28
N ALA A 150 3.84 -2.80 7.10
CA ALA A 150 3.28 -1.51 6.67
C ALA A 150 2.06 -1.13 7.53
N ASN A 151 1.91 0.15 7.81
CA ASN A 151 0.75 0.68 8.53
C ASN A 151 -0.27 1.25 7.53
N MET A 152 -1.37 0.53 7.31
CA MET A 152 -2.48 0.89 6.43
C MET A 152 -3.77 1.15 7.21
N LEU A 153 -3.65 1.65 8.46
CA LEU A 153 -4.80 2.03 9.29
C LEU A 153 -5.73 2.97 8.51
N GLU A 154 -7.01 2.61 8.42
CA GLU A 154 -8.07 3.37 7.73
C GLU A 154 -7.76 3.65 6.23
N ALA A 155 -6.85 2.91 5.59
CA ALA A 155 -6.55 3.10 4.17
C ALA A 155 -7.70 2.60 3.27
N ASN A 156 -7.86 3.24 2.12
CA ASN A 156 -8.80 2.81 1.10
C ASN A 156 -8.10 1.97 0.03
N LEU A 157 -8.28 0.67 0.05
CA LEU A 157 -7.77 -0.32 -0.90
C LEU A 157 -8.91 -0.92 -1.75
N SER A 158 -10.03 -0.21 -1.90
CA SER A 158 -11.15 -0.73 -2.70
C SER A 158 -10.72 -1.00 -4.15
N ASN A 159 -11.07 -2.19 -4.65
CA ASN A 159 -10.72 -2.66 -5.99
C ASN A 159 -9.19 -2.68 -6.28
N ALA A 160 -8.34 -2.65 -5.26
CA ALA A 160 -6.89 -2.79 -5.45
C ALA A 160 -6.52 -4.24 -5.80
N THR A 161 -5.48 -4.43 -6.60
CA THR A 161 -4.86 -5.74 -6.88
C THR A 161 -3.74 -5.96 -5.88
N LEU A 162 -3.82 -7.02 -5.08
CA LEU A 162 -2.83 -7.43 -4.08
C LEU A 162 -2.46 -8.91 -4.26
N CYS A 163 -2.62 -9.44 -5.48
CA CYS A 163 -2.27 -10.83 -5.75
C CYS A 163 -0.78 -11.07 -5.47
N ASP A 164 -0.47 -12.21 -4.83
CA ASP A 164 0.90 -12.55 -4.42
C ASP A 164 1.60 -11.54 -3.49
N ALA A 165 0.93 -10.49 -3.02
CA ALA A 165 1.51 -9.47 -2.16
C ALA A 165 1.90 -10.03 -0.78
N ARG A 166 2.97 -9.49 -0.19
CA ARG A 166 3.46 -9.87 1.14
C ARG A 166 3.03 -8.83 2.18
N LEU A 167 2.05 -9.19 3.00
CA LEU A 167 1.44 -8.32 4.04
C LEU A 167 1.73 -8.84 5.46
N VAL A 168 2.85 -9.56 5.64
CA VAL A 168 3.21 -10.16 6.94
C VAL A 168 3.32 -9.08 8.01
N GLY A 169 2.51 -9.19 9.08
CA GLY A 169 2.48 -8.22 10.17
C GLY A 169 1.92 -6.84 9.82
N ALA A 170 1.37 -6.65 8.62
CA ALA A 170 0.79 -5.38 8.23
C ALA A 170 -0.42 -4.99 9.08
N ASN A 171 -0.62 -3.70 9.32
CA ASN A 171 -1.77 -3.15 10.02
C ASN A 171 -2.81 -2.64 9.00
N LEU A 172 -3.87 -3.40 8.80
CA LEU A 172 -5.02 -3.10 7.93
C LEU A 172 -6.28 -2.80 8.77
N GLN A 173 -6.09 -2.37 10.03
CA GLN A 173 -7.21 -2.07 10.90
C GLN A 173 -8.12 -0.99 10.26
N ASP A 174 -9.44 -1.23 10.26
CA ASP A 174 -10.46 -0.35 9.71
C ASP A 174 -10.24 0.01 8.21
N ALA A 175 -9.39 -0.72 7.48
CA ALA A 175 -9.16 -0.51 6.05
C ALA A 175 -10.36 -0.93 5.20
N ASN A 176 -10.58 -0.24 4.09
CA ASN A 176 -11.56 -0.62 3.08
C ASN A 176 -10.90 -1.47 1.98
N LEU A 177 -11.18 -2.77 1.98
CA LEU A 177 -10.72 -3.75 0.99
C LEU A 177 -11.87 -4.25 0.09
N THR A 178 -12.94 -3.48 -0.04
CA THR A 178 -14.10 -3.86 -0.85
C THR A 178 -13.69 -4.16 -2.29
N GLY A 179 -13.98 -5.37 -2.76
CA GLY A 179 -13.66 -5.81 -4.13
C GLY A 179 -12.16 -5.97 -4.42
N ALA A 180 -11.29 -5.89 -3.42
CA ALA A 180 -9.84 -6.08 -3.63
C ALA A 180 -9.50 -7.54 -4.00
N ASP A 181 -8.50 -7.72 -4.83
CA ASP A 181 -7.95 -9.05 -5.13
C ASP A 181 -6.73 -9.34 -4.24
N LEU A 182 -6.92 -10.22 -3.25
CA LEU A 182 -5.92 -10.70 -2.30
C LEU A 182 -5.54 -12.15 -2.59
N SER A 183 -5.77 -12.64 -3.82
CA SER A 183 -5.43 -14.02 -4.17
C SER A 183 -3.95 -14.30 -3.94
N ASP A 184 -3.69 -15.46 -3.31
CA ASP A 184 -2.35 -15.93 -2.93
C ASP A 184 -1.53 -14.94 -2.03
N ALA A 185 -2.13 -13.86 -1.53
CA ALA A 185 -1.47 -12.88 -0.66
C ALA A 185 -1.07 -13.50 0.70
N ASN A 186 0.06 -13.06 1.24
CA ASN A 186 0.53 -13.51 2.55
C ASN A 186 0.22 -12.48 3.65
N LEU A 187 -0.86 -12.73 4.39
CA LEU A 187 -1.38 -11.92 5.50
C LEU A 187 -1.02 -12.50 6.88
N LEU A 188 0.02 -13.32 6.96
CA LEU A 188 0.48 -13.92 8.23
C LEU A 188 0.67 -12.84 9.31
N ASN A 189 0.02 -13.00 10.47
CA ASN A 189 0.05 -12.05 11.59
C ASN A 189 -0.49 -10.64 11.27
N ALA A 190 -1.16 -10.41 10.15
CA ALA A 190 -1.73 -9.10 9.83
C ALA A 190 -2.89 -8.73 10.76
N ASN A 191 -3.09 -7.45 11.00
CA ASN A 191 -4.25 -6.92 11.73
C ASN A 191 -5.31 -6.40 10.75
N LEU A 192 -6.40 -7.14 10.60
CA LEU A 192 -7.56 -6.80 9.77
C LEU A 192 -8.79 -6.45 10.64
N SER A 193 -8.59 -6.11 11.93
CA SER A 193 -9.71 -5.77 12.81
C SER A 193 -10.50 -4.60 12.24
N GLY A 194 -11.83 -4.74 12.13
CA GLY A 194 -12.73 -3.74 11.56
C GLY A 194 -12.65 -3.56 10.04
N ALA A 195 -11.76 -4.27 9.34
CA ALA A 195 -11.61 -4.12 7.89
C ALA A 195 -12.85 -4.56 7.11
N ASN A 196 -13.15 -3.88 6.01
CA ASN A 196 -14.22 -4.25 5.10
C ASN A 196 -13.67 -5.07 3.91
N LEU A 197 -13.92 -6.36 3.90
CA LEU A 197 -13.52 -7.33 2.88
C LEU A 197 -14.70 -7.74 1.95
N SER A 198 -15.76 -6.93 1.90
CA SER A 198 -16.94 -7.26 1.09
C SER A 198 -16.57 -7.42 -0.40
N GLY A 199 -16.81 -8.60 -0.96
CA GLY A 199 -16.47 -8.91 -2.34
C GLY A 199 -14.98 -9.08 -2.62
N ALA A 200 -14.10 -9.06 -1.61
CA ALA A 200 -12.69 -9.32 -1.79
C ALA A 200 -12.42 -10.78 -2.18
N ASN A 201 -11.46 -11.01 -3.06
CA ASN A 201 -10.97 -12.34 -3.43
C ASN A 201 -9.81 -12.75 -2.50
N LEU A 202 -10.03 -13.74 -1.66
CA LEU A 202 -9.04 -14.29 -0.71
C LEU A 202 -8.58 -15.70 -1.10
N THR A 203 -8.79 -16.11 -2.36
CA THR A 203 -8.40 -17.44 -2.82
C THR A 203 -6.91 -17.69 -2.64
N GLY A 204 -6.52 -18.74 -1.90
CA GLY A 204 -5.11 -19.02 -1.64
C GLY A 204 -4.41 -18.12 -0.63
N ALA A 205 -5.07 -17.06 -0.12
CA ALA A 205 -4.48 -16.15 0.84
C ALA A 205 -4.10 -16.85 2.16
N ASN A 206 -2.95 -16.49 2.73
CA ASN A 206 -2.50 -16.97 4.03
C ASN A 206 -2.90 -15.99 5.13
N LEU A 207 -3.95 -16.34 5.90
CA LEU A 207 -4.45 -15.57 7.04
C LEU A 207 -4.03 -16.15 8.40
N ALA A 208 -2.99 -16.97 8.45
CA ALA A 208 -2.54 -17.57 9.70
C ALA A 208 -2.21 -16.48 10.74
N ASN A 209 -2.79 -16.61 11.95
CA ASN A 209 -2.67 -15.64 13.05
C ASN A 209 -3.13 -14.21 12.70
N ALA A 210 -3.82 -13.98 11.59
CA ALA A 210 -4.40 -12.67 11.31
C ALA A 210 -5.51 -12.35 12.32
N ARG A 211 -5.59 -11.08 12.73
CA ARG A 211 -6.68 -10.58 13.57
C ARG A 211 -7.82 -10.12 12.68
N LEU A 212 -9.03 -10.64 12.92
CA LEU A 212 -10.23 -10.41 12.11
C LEU A 212 -11.41 -9.89 12.95
N ASP A 213 -11.15 -9.36 14.15
CA ASP A 213 -12.17 -8.89 15.08
C ASP A 213 -12.99 -7.77 14.43
N GLY A 214 -14.30 -7.96 14.24
CA GLY A 214 -15.15 -6.96 13.60
C GLY A 214 -14.97 -6.80 12.09
N ALA A 215 -14.12 -7.58 11.44
CA ALA A 215 -14.01 -7.56 9.98
C ALA A 215 -15.31 -8.05 9.32
N ILE A 216 -15.69 -7.42 8.20
CA ILE A 216 -16.91 -7.77 7.45
C ILE A 216 -16.57 -8.28 6.04
N GLY A 217 -17.52 -9.00 5.42
CA GLY A 217 -17.34 -9.53 4.05
C GLY A 217 -16.66 -10.90 3.96
N LEU A 218 -16.37 -11.54 5.09
CA LEU A 218 -15.84 -12.90 5.13
C LEU A 218 -17.02 -13.90 5.06
N TYR A 219 -17.42 -14.32 3.86
CA TYR A 219 -18.52 -15.28 3.67
C TYR A 219 -18.02 -16.72 3.56
N ARG A 220 -18.88 -17.69 3.96
CA ARG A 220 -18.63 -19.14 3.86
C ARG A 220 -18.38 -19.65 2.45
N ASP A 221 -18.85 -18.91 1.44
CA ASP A 221 -18.79 -19.34 0.03
C ASP A 221 -17.54 -18.85 -0.69
N ASN A 222 -16.71 -18.02 -0.05
CA ASN A 222 -15.36 -17.75 -0.53
C ASN A 222 -14.48 -18.91 -0.05
N PRO A 223 -13.99 -19.80 -0.92
CA PRO A 223 -13.12 -20.88 -0.49
C PRO A 223 -11.77 -20.30 -0.06
N VAL A 224 -11.74 -19.78 1.17
CA VAL A 224 -10.48 -19.46 1.83
C VAL A 224 -9.79 -20.80 2.05
N SER A 225 -9.05 -21.25 1.06
CA SER A 225 -8.09 -22.32 1.26
C SER A 225 -6.96 -21.72 2.12
N VAL A 226 -7.20 -21.64 3.43
CA VAL A 226 -6.12 -21.35 4.37
C VAL A 226 -5.04 -22.39 4.10
N ARG A 227 -3.99 -22.03 3.35
CA ARG A 227 -2.79 -22.85 3.28
C ARG A 227 -2.25 -22.88 4.70
N GLN A 228 -2.65 -23.91 5.47
CA GLN A 228 -1.91 -24.25 6.67
C GLN A 228 -0.51 -24.60 6.18
N ASN A 229 0.45 -23.70 6.41
CA ASN A 229 1.83 -24.10 6.38
C ASN A 229 1.94 -25.20 7.43
N GLU A 230 2.00 -26.46 6.98
CA GLU A 230 2.43 -27.55 7.85
C GLU A 230 3.81 -27.11 8.39
N PRO A 231 3.95 -26.94 9.71
CA PRO A 231 5.29 -26.79 10.26
C PRO A 231 6.07 -28.08 9.93
N PRO A 232 7.39 -28.01 9.77
CA PRO A 232 8.20 -29.22 9.64
C PRO A 232 7.82 -30.15 10.79
N ARG A 233 7.46 -31.39 10.49
CA ARG A 233 6.88 -32.38 11.40
C ARG A 233 7.72 -32.53 12.67
N SER A 234 7.28 -31.86 13.75
CA SER A 234 7.60 -32.26 15.12
C SER A 234 6.56 -31.66 16.06
N ASN A 235 5.68 -32.54 16.55
CA ASN A 235 4.62 -32.42 17.54
C ASN A 235 3.28 -31.79 17.14
N PRO A 236 2.17 -32.50 17.38
CA PRO A 236 0.82 -32.07 17.11
C PRO A 236 0.29 -31.18 18.23
N THR A 237 0.37 -29.87 18.09
CA THR A 237 -0.50 -28.97 18.84
C THR A 237 -1.54 -28.45 17.85
N GLY A 238 -2.80 -28.67 18.22
CA GLY A 238 -3.97 -28.56 17.37
C GLY A 238 -4.23 -27.24 16.65
N PRO A 239 -5.32 -27.15 15.86
CA PRO A 239 -5.60 -26.04 14.95
C PRO A 239 -5.75 -24.72 15.70
N ASN A 240 -5.31 -23.62 15.03
CA ASN A 240 -5.40 -22.25 15.54
C ASN A 240 -6.84 -21.94 16.03
N VAL A 241 -7.02 -21.97 17.35
CA VAL A 241 -8.33 -21.93 18.02
C VAL A 241 -9.05 -20.58 17.76
N SER A 242 -8.30 -19.52 17.44
CA SER A 242 -8.87 -18.19 17.25
C SER A 242 -9.68 -18.06 15.94
N TYR A 243 -9.21 -18.63 14.84
CA TYR A 243 -9.93 -18.62 13.55
C TYR A 243 -11.17 -19.55 13.58
N LEU A 244 -11.01 -20.76 14.20
CA LEU A 244 -12.14 -21.67 14.38
C LEU A 244 -13.21 -21.08 15.31
N ASN A 245 -12.82 -20.36 16.36
CA ASN A 245 -13.74 -19.67 17.25
C ASN A 245 -14.49 -18.52 16.54
N PHE A 246 -13.82 -17.79 15.63
CA PHE A 246 -14.46 -16.77 14.80
C PHE A 246 -15.53 -17.38 13.89
N LEU A 247 -15.22 -18.47 13.19
CA LEU A 247 -16.19 -19.17 12.34
C LEU A 247 -17.37 -19.76 13.15
N GLN A 248 -17.11 -20.27 14.38
CA GLN A 248 -18.15 -20.78 15.27
C GLN A 248 -18.99 -19.65 15.88
N ALA A 249 -18.41 -18.51 16.24
CA ALA A 249 -19.17 -17.37 16.79
C ALA A 249 -20.13 -16.77 15.76
N ASN A 250 -19.73 -16.72 14.48
CA ASN A 250 -20.56 -16.19 13.40
C ASN A 250 -21.50 -17.24 12.77
N SER A 251 -21.40 -18.52 13.16
CA SER A 251 -22.27 -19.61 12.68
C SER A 251 -23.51 -19.85 13.52
N LYS A 252 -23.77 -19.08 14.60
CA LYS A 252 -25.00 -19.18 15.37
C LYS A 252 -26.16 -18.58 14.54
N PRO A 253 -27.21 -19.36 14.25
CA PRO A 253 -28.41 -18.79 13.63
C PRO A 253 -29.03 -17.78 14.59
N PRO A 254 -29.69 -16.73 14.06
CA PRO A 254 -30.44 -15.80 14.89
C PRO A 254 -31.46 -16.55 15.73
N ASN A 255 -31.48 -16.26 17.01
CA ASN A 255 -32.31 -16.86 18.04
C ASN A 255 -33.73 -17.11 17.56
N SER A 256 -34.13 -18.36 17.33
CA SER A 256 -35.53 -18.75 17.26
C SER A 256 -36.08 -18.73 18.66
N ASN A 257 -36.52 -17.55 19.09
CA ASN A 257 -37.28 -17.42 20.31
C ASN A 257 -38.72 -17.96 20.14
N ARG A 258 -39.02 -19.02 20.89
CA ARG A 258 -40.27 -19.34 21.54
C ARG A 258 -41.52 -19.46 20.67
N LEU A 259 -41.95 -20.67 20.48
CA LEU A 259 -43.36 -21.00 20.68
C LEU A 259 -43.47 -22.03 21.79
N GLY A 260 -43.90 -21.56 22.94
CA GLY A 260 -44.30 -22.42 24.04
C GLY A 260 -45.57 -23.20 23.65
N LEU A 261 -45.54 -24.50 23.87
CA LEU A 261 -46.79 -25.31 23.90
C LEU A 261 -46.93 -25.83 25.35
N PRO A 262 -48.17 -25.83 25.88
CA PRO A 262 -48.43 -26.17 27.24
C PRO A 262 -48.37 -27.70 27.47
N HIS A 263 -47.84 -28.11 28.62
CA HIS A 263 -47.97 -29.45 29.13
C HIS A 263 -49.46 -29.77 29.38
N SER A 264 -49.95 -30.81 28.74
CA SER A 264 -51.11 -31.56 29.21
C SER A 264 -50.62 -32.90 29.70
N GLY A 265 -50.79 -33.09 30.97
CA GLY A 265 -50.53 -34.40 31.62
C GLY A 265 -51.50 -35.47 31.18
N TRP A 266 -51.03 -36.68 31.25
CA TRP A 266 -51.60 -37.89 31.85
C TRP A 266 -50.50 -38.91 31.89
#